data_597639c2101a54e044ebd8f65b3bb194
#
_entry.id   597639c2101a54e044ebd8f65b3bb194
#
_cell.length_a   1.000
_cell.length_b   1.000
_cell.length_c   1.000
_cell.angle_alpha   90.00
_cell.angle_beta   90.00
_cell.angle_gamma   90.00
#
_symmetry.space_group_name_H-M   'P 1'
#
loop_
_entity.id
_entity.type
_entity.pdbx_description
1 polymer ?
#
loop_
_entity_poly.entity_id
_entity_poly.type
_entity_poly.pdbx_seq_one_letter_code
_entity_poly.pdbx_strand_id
1 'polypeptide(L)'
;HKLKFKRYTPSGGNINSNLLFYINLEVNSFDGLGIYFYNNFDSQYYQVRDFSDEDISNFYKNIIMQDKKNDVRGYFIIANDTDLISQKYENFSFKIANLNTGVMLSQLFSIRKYFELNCRMITQFNEREILNLLGIKKSNEVVNFIIEVN
;
A
#
# COMPACT_ATOMS: atom_id res chain seq x y z
N HIS A 1 6.00 30.21 11.06
CA HIS A 1 4.89 29.55 10.37
C HIS A 1 5.25 28.08 10.19
N LYS A 2 4.58 27.18 10.94
CA LYS A 2 4.66 25.74 10.65
C LYS A 2 3.90 25.50 9.34
N LEU A 3 4.60 25.05 8.31
CA LEU A 3 4.00 24.56 7.06
C LEU A 3 3.00 23.45 7.41
N LYS A 4 1.71 23.72 7.22
CA LYS A 4 0.68 22.69 7.36
C LYS A 4 0.55 21.99 6.01
N PHE A 5 1.09 20.79 5.88
CA PHE A 5 0.81 19.95 4.73
C PHE A 5 -0.66 19.57 4.73
N LYS A 6 -1.36 19.92 3.66
CA LYS A 6 -2.73 19.45 3.41
C LYS A 6 -2.64 18.18 2.57
N ARG A 7 -3.36 17.16 2.99
CA ARG A 7 -3.53 15.91 2.24
C ARG A 7 -4.97 15.80 1.79
N TYR A 8 -5.17 15.15 0.64
CA TYR A 8 -6.52 14.87 0.15
C TYR A 8 -7.19 13.76 0.95
N THR A 9 -6.41 12.80 1.48
CA THR A 9 -6.91 11.74 2.35
C THR A 9 -6.82 12.17 3.81
N PRO A 10 -7.96 12.35 4.50
CA PRO A 10 -7.95 12.67 5.92
C PRO A 10 -7.42 11.51 6.77
N SER A 11 -6.82 11.82 7.91
CA SER A 11 -6.35 10.83 8.88
C SER A 11 -6.55 11.30 10.30
N GLY A 12 -6.71 10.37 11.23
CA GLY A 12 -6.86 10.65 12.66
C GLY A 12 -5.72 11.52 13.19
N GLY A 13 -6.07 12.67 13.77
CA GLY A 13 -5.10 13.64 14.28
C GLY A 13 -4.15 14.24 13.26
N ASN A 14 -4.45 14.10 11.97
CA ASN A 14 -3.57 14.45 10.84
C ASN A 14 -2.22 13.70 10.86
N ILE A 15 -2.19 12.53 11.50
CA ILE A 15 -1.04 11.62 11.52
C ILE A 15 -1.19 10.67 10.35
N ASN A 16 -0.27 10.76 9.38
CA ASN A 16 -0.26 9.83 8.26
C ASN A 16 0.53 8.58 8.64
N SER A 17 -0.16 7.59 9.19
CA SER A 17 0.41 6.27 9.47
C SER A 17 0.35 5.32 8.28
N ASN A 18 -0.41 5.67 7.24
CA ASN A 18 -0.51 4.83 6.05
C ASN A 18 0.75 4.92 5.20
N LEU A 19 1.26 3.76 4.84
CA LEU A 19 2.35 3.56 3.88
C LEU A 19 1.74 2.97 2.62
N LEU A 20 1.93 3.63 1.49
CA LEU A 20 1.44 3.18 0.19
C LEU A 20 2.60 2.71 -0.66
N PHE A 21 2.54 1.44 -1.07
CA PHE A 21 3.46 0.84 -2.02
C PHE A 21 2.71 0.45 -3.29
N TYR A 22 3.41 0.46 -4.40
CA TYR A 22 2.93 -0.06 -5.67
C TYR A 22 3.94 -1.06 -6.23
N ILE A 23 3.48 -2.28 -6.49
CA ILE A 23 4.24 -3.27 -7.27
C ILE A 23 3.84 -3.08 -8.72
N ASN A 24 4.77 -2.62 -9.54
CA ASN A 24 4.56 -2.45 -10.97
C ASN A 24 4.94 -3.72 -11.73
N LEU A 25 4.02 -4.24 -12.53
CA LEU A 25 4.20 -5.40 -13.39
C LEU A 25 4.23 -5.05 -14.89
N GLU A 26 4.12 -3.76 -15.23
CA GLU A 26 4.19 -3.29 -16.61
C GLU A 26 5.61 -2.81 -16.94
N VAL A 27 6.27 -3.49 -17.89
CA VAL A 27 7.65 -3.18 -18.29
C VAL A 27 7.79 -1.75 -18.86
N ASN A 28 6.74 -1.24 -19.51
CA ASN A 28 6.76 0.05 -20.21
C ASN A 28 6.15 1.20 -19.40
N SER A 29 5.84 0.98 -18.11
CA SER A 29 5.30 1.99 -17.21
C SER A 29 6.27 2.24 -16.06
N PHE A 30 6.24 3.44 -15.47
CA PHE A 30 7.22 3.89 -14.48
C PHE A 30 8.67 3.72 -15.02
N ASP A 31 9.61 3.43 -14.12
CA ASP A 31 11.00 3.11 -14.45
C ASP A 31 11.22 1.58 -14.60
N GLY A 32 10.14 0.81 -14.91
CA GLY A 32 10.18 -0.63 -15.13
C GLY A 32 9.55 -1.45 -14.01
N LEU A 33 9.80 -2.76 -14.05
CA LEU A 33 9.33 -3.68 -13.02
C LEU A 33 9.96 -3.34 -11.67
N GLY A 34 9.14 -3.13 -10.65
CA GLY A 34 9.69 -2.72 -9.36
C GLY A 34 8.66 -2.56 -8.26
N ILE A 35 9.17 -2.38 -7.05
CA ILE A 35 8.40 -1.97 -5.89
C ILE A 35 8.66 -0.48 -5.66
N TYR A 36 7.60 0.29 -5.63
CA TYR A 36 7.62 1.74 -5.49
C TYR A 36 6.94 2.15 -4.20
N PHE A 37 7.55 3.08 -3.48
CA PHE A 37 6.96 3.71 -2.29
C PHE A 37 6.46 5.10 -2.65
N TYR A 38 5.22 5.41 -2.27
CA TYR A 38 4.65 6.74 -2.44
C TYR A 38 5.03 7.65 -1.27
N ASN A 39 5.77 8.70 -1.55
CA ASN A 39 6.12 9.72 -0.56
C ASN A 39 5.06 10.83 -0.55
N ASN A 40 4.37 10.96 0.58
CA ASN A 40 3.32 11.96 0.77
C ASN A 40 3.81 13.41 0.86
N PHE A 41 5.11 13.64 1.06
CA PHE A 41 5.64 15.00 1.22
C PHE A 41 5.81 15.71 -0.11
N ASP A 42 6.26 15.00 -1.14
CA ASP A 42 6.51 15.53 -2.47
C ASP A 42 5.56 14.96 -3.53
N SER A 43 4.69 14.02 -3.14
CA SER A 43 3.74 13.35 -4.03
C SER A 43 4.42 12.58 -5.17
N GLN A 44 5.58 11.99 -4.89
CA GLN A 44 6.35 11.21 -5.84
C GLN A 44 6.41 9.73 -5.44
N TYR A 45 6.61 8.86 -6.45
CA TYR A 45 6.95 7.46 -6.25
C TYR A 45 8.46 7.28 -6.31
N TYR A 46 9.01 6.55 -5.35
CA TYR A 46 10.42 6.19 -5.29
C TYR A 46 10.56 4.69 -5.41
N GLN A 47 11.39 4.24 -6.35
CA GLN A 47 11.68 2.81 -6.45
C GLN A 47 12.46 2.36 -5.23
N VAL A 48 11.89 1.37 -4.52
CA VAL A 48 12.51 0.78 -3.33
C VAL A 48 13.46 -0.34 -3.73
N ARG A 49 13.04 -1.12 -4.73
CA ARG A 49 13.83 -2.22 -5.30
C ARG A 49 13.28 -2.68 -6.64
N ASP A 50 14.13 -3.31 -7.41
CA ASP A 50 13.73 -4.07 -8.58
C ASP A 50 12.85 -5.27 -8.19
N PHE A 51 12.02 -5.74 -9.12
CA PHE A 51 11.11 -6.84 -8.89
C PHE A 51 11.39 -7.93 -9.92
N SER A 52 12.15 -8.94 -9.50
CA SER A 52 12.58 -10.04 -10.36
C SER A 52 11.45 -11.05 -10.59
N ASP A 53 11.62 -11.95 -11.56
CA ASP A 53 10.69 -13.06 -11.79
C ASP A 53 10.56 -13.98 -10.57
N GLU A 54 11.63 -14.14 -9.80
CA GLU A 54 11.61 -14.87 -8.53
C GLU A 54 10.76 -14.15 -7.49
N ASP A 55 10.90 -12.82 -7.36
CA ASP A 55 10.09 -12.00 -6.47
C ASP A 55 8.60 -12.07 -6.86
N ILE A 56 8.29 -12.01 -8.15
CA ILE A 56 6.93 -12.16 -8.69
C ILE A 56 6.36 -13.53 -8.30
N SER A 57 7.12 -14.59 -8.53
CA SER A 57 6.71 -15.95 -8.16
C SER A 57 6.47 -16.09 -6.65
N ASN A 58 7.36 -15.51 -5.84
CA ASN A 58 7.24 -15.53 -4.39
C ASN A 58 6.03 -14.72 -3.91
N PHE A 59 5.81 -13.54 -4.48
CA PHE A 59 4.63 -12.73 -4.19
C PHE A 59 3.34 -13.51 -4.42
N TYR A 60 3.20 -14.15 -5.60
CA TYR A 60 2.00 -14.93 -5.93
C TYR A 60 1.78 -16.16 -5.00
N LYS A 61 2.83 -16.74 -4.46
CA LYS A 61 2.71 -17.83 -3.46
C LYS A 61 2.18 -17.34 -2.12
N ASN A 62 2.40 -16.07 -1.81
CA ASN A 62 2.05 -15.47 -0.51
C ASN A 62 0.74 -14.69 -0.50
N ILE A 63 0.06 -14.61 -1.65
CA ILE A 63 -1.30 -14.08 -1.76
C ILE A 63 -2.25 -15.21 -2.19
N ILE A 64 -3.41 -15.28 -1.52
CA ILE A 64 -4.44 -16.25 -1.87
C ILE A 64 -5.40 -15.59 -2.86
N MET A 65 -5.31 -16.01 -4.12
CA MET A 65 -6.18 -15.56 -5.19
C MET A 65 -7.01 -16.72 -5.71
N GLN A 66 -8.32 -16.54 -5.81
CA GLN A 66 -9.22 -17.57 -6.37
C GLN A 66 -9.05 -17.74 -7.89
N ASP A 67 -8.73 -16.65 -8.60
CA ASP A 67 -8.53 -16.67 -10.05
C ASP A 67 -7.33 -15.77 -10.44
N LYS A 68 -6.35 -16.34 -11.13
CA LYS A 68 -5.29 -15.55 -11.79
C LYS A 68 -5.88 -14.86 -13.03
N LYS A 69 -5.82 -13.54 -13.04
CA LYS A 69 -6.11 -12.78 -14.27
C LYS A 69 -4.81 -12.53 -15.03
N ASN A 70 -4.89 -12.60 -16.35
CA ASN A 70 -3.70 -12.47 -17.23
C ASN A 70 -3.28 -11.00 -17.45
N ASP A 71 -4.15 -10.03 -17.13
CA ASP A 71 -3.95 -8.61 -17.47
C ASP A 71 -3.77 -7.73 -16.23
N VAL A 72 -2.97 -8.21 -15.25
CA VAL A 72 -2.69 -7.44 -14.03
C VAL A 72 -1.58 -6.44 -14.30
N ARG A 73 -1.88 -5.16 -14.13
CA ARG A 73 -0.92 -4.06 -14.26
C ARG A 73 -0.01 -3.93 -13.05
N GLY A 74 -0.56 -4.24 -11.87
CA GLY A 74 0.19 -4.17 -10.62
C GLY A 74 -0.67 -4.31 -9.38
N TYR A 75 -0.04 -4.04 -8.23
CA TYR A 75 -0.69 -4.16 -6.93
C TYR A 75 -0.39 -2.95 -6.06
N PHE A 76 -1.42 -2.29 -5.54
CA PHE A 76 -1.25 -1.40 -4.40
C PHE A 76 -1.20 -2.20 -3.11
N ILE A 77 -0.24 -1.89 -2.25
CA ILE A 77 -0.15 -2.44 -0.90
C ILE A 77 -0.28 -1.29 0.08
N ILE A 78 -1.26 -1.37 0.95
CA ILE A 78 -1.48 -0.39 2.02
C ILE A 78 -1.06 -1.03 3.33
N ALA A 79 -0.04 -0.45 3.94
CA ALA A 79 0.44 -0.81 5.26
C ALA A 79 0.27 0.35 6.23
N ASN A 80 0.39 0.08 7.53
CA ASN A 80 0.37 1.09 8.58
C ASN A 80 1.62 1.00 9.46
N ASP A 81 2.19 2.15 9.77
CA ASP A 81 3.13 2.33 10.87
C ASP A 81 2.33 2.62 12.15
N THR A 82 2.14 1.58 12.96
CA THR A 82 1.37 1.68 14.20
C THR A 82 2.12 2.42 15.30
N ASP A 83 3.46 2.45 15.28
CA ASP A 83 4.27 3.21 16.23
C ASP A 83 4.02 4.71 16.11
N LEU A 84 3.95 5.19 14.86
CA LEU A 84 3.73 6.60 14.60
C LEU A 84 2.41 7.10 15.22
N ILE A 85 1.37 6.28 15.15
CA ILE A 85 0.04 6.65 15.65
C ILE A 85 -0.11 6.37 17.14
N SER A 86 0.64 5.41 17.70
CA SER A 86 0.62 5.05 19.12
C SER A 86 1.13 6.17 20.02
N GLN A 87 2.05 7.01 19.52
CA GLN A 87 2.55 8.18 20.22
C GLN A 87 1.44 9.17 20.64
N LYS A 88 0.29 9.13 19.96
CA LYS A 88 -0.84 10.00 20.26
C LYS A 88 -2.05 9.27 20.82
N TYR A 89 -2.30 8.07 20.39
CA TYR A 89 -3.54 7.33 20.66
C TYR A 89 -3.35 6.09 21.54
N GLU A 90 -2.10 5.78 21.94
CA GLU A 90 -1.78 4.67 22.84
C GLU A 90 -2.54 3.37 22.47
N ASN A 91 -3.31 2.81 23.40
CA ASN A 91 -4.08 1.57 23.19
C ASN A 91 -5.16 1.69 22.09
N PHE A 92 -5.50 2.91 21.67
CA PHE A 92 -6.49 3.15 20.61
C PHE A 92 -5.86 3.23 19.21
N SER A 93 -4.53 3.18 19.13
CA SER A 93 -3.75 3.35 17.90
C SER A 93 -4.14 2.38 16.79
N PHE A 94 -4.27 1.11 17.11
CA PHE A 94 -4.64 0.08 16.13
C PHE A 94 -6.00 0.36 15.48
N LYS A 95 -6.99 0.80 16.27
CA LYS A 95 -8.31 1.17 15.74
C LYS A 95 -8.23 2.38 14.82
N ILE A 96 -7.48 3.40 15.20
CA ILE A 96 -7.30 4.60 14.38
C ILE A 96 -6.53 4.28 13.09
N ALA A 97 -5.49 3.43 13.16
CA ALA A 97 -4.76 2.97 11.98
C ALA A 97 -5.69 2.29 10.96
N ASN A 98 -6.54 1.37 11.41
CA ASN A 98 -7.49 0.70 10.53
C ASN A 98 -8.55 1.67 9.95
N LEU A 99 -9.02 2.65 10.72
CA LEU A 99 -9.92 3.69 10.22
C LEU A 99 -9.24 4.55 9.14
N ASN A 100 -7.99 4.96 9.35
CA ASN A 100 -7.22 5.71 8.36
C ASN A 100 -7.07 4.92 7.05
N THR A 101 -6.78 3.63 7.15
CA THR A 101 -6.69 2.74 5.98
C THR A 101 -8.03 2.62 5.26
N GLY A 102 -9.13 2.47 5.99
CA GLY A 102 -10.47 2.42 5.44
C GLY A 102 -10.84 3.68 4.66
N VAL A 103 -10.44 4.85 5.16
CA VAL A 103 -10.64 6.13 4.44
C VAL A 103 -9.82 6.18 3.16
N MET A 104 -8.55 5.77 3.18
CA MET A 104 -7.71 5.70 1.98
C MET A 104 -8.29 4.73 0.94
N LEU A 105 -8.72 3.54 1.38
CA LEU A 105 -9.35 2.54 0.53
C LEU A 105 -10.64 3.08 -0.11
N SER A 106 -11.49 3.72 0.68
CA SER A 106 -12.73 4.34 0.19
C SER A 106 -12.46 5.38 -0.90
N GLN A 107 -11.42 6.21 -0.72
CA GLN A 107 -11.02 7.21 -1.71
C GLN A 107 -10.54 6.55 -3.01
N LEU A 108 -9.69 5.51 -2.93
CA LEU A 108 -9.24 4.77 -4.10
C LEU A 108 -10.44 4.18 -4.87
N PHE A 109 -11.37 3.54 -4.17
CA PHE A 109 -12.56 2.96 -4.80
C PHE A 109 -13.53 4.00 -5.36
N SER A 110 -13.53 5.22 -4.84
CA SER A 110 -14.33 6.32 -5.37
C SER A 110 -13.77 6.86 -6.69
N ILE A 111 -12.45 6.97 -6.81
CA ILE A 111 -11.80 7.53 -8.00
C ILE A 111 -11.56 6.52 -9.11
N ARG A 112 -11.58 5.21 -8.81
CA ARG A 112 -11.24 4.14 -9.78
C ARG A 112 -12.07 4.20 -11.07
N LYS A 113 -13.34 4.57 -10.97
CA LYS A 113 -14.21 4.69 -12.15
C LYS A 113 -13.78 5.84 -13.06
N TYR A 114 -13.29 6.92 -12.49
CA TYR A 114 -12.82 8.07 -13.25
C TYR A 114 -11.57 7.73 -14.07
N PHE A 115 -10.72 6.84 -13.54
CA PHE A 115 -9.50 6.38 -14.20
C PHE A 115 -9.68 5.04 -14.94
N GLU A 116 -10.92 4.54 -15.04
CA GLU A 116 -11.25 3.25 -15.67
C GLU A 116 -10.46 2.06 -15.10
N LEU A 117 -10.08 2.15 -13.83
CA LEU A 117 -9.32 1.10 -13.15
C LEU A 117 -10.26 -0.01 -12.67
N ASN A 118 -9.94 -1.24 -13.02
CA ASN A 118 -10.57 -2.41 -12.42
C ASN A 118 -9.73 -2.87 -11.22
N CYS A 119 -10.27 -2.70 -10.02
CA CYS A 119 -9.57 -2.99 -8.78
C CYS A 119 -10.24 -4.14 -8.03
N ARG A 120 -9.44 -5.09 -7.55
CA ARG A 120 -9.86 -6.20 -6.71
C ARG A 120 -9.08 -6.20 -5.40
N MET A 121 -9.78 -6.26 -4.26
CA MET A 121 -9.16 -6.34 -2.95
C MET A 121 -8.79 -7.78 -2.62
N ILE A 122 -7.58 -7.98 -2.13
CA ILE A 122 -7.05 -9.25 -1.63
C ILE A 122 -6.88 -9.10 -0.12
N THR A 123 -7.57 -9.95 0.64
CA THR A 123 -7.58 -9.91 2.11
C THR A 123 -6.90 -11.12 2.76
N GLN A 124 -6.51 -12.11 1.95
CA GLN A 124 -5.83 -13.31 2.43
C GLN A 124 -4.42 -13.37 1.84
N PHE A 125 -3.43 -13.14 2.68
CA PHE A 125 -2.02 -13.12 2.33
C PHE A 125 -1.14 -13.44 3.54
N ASN A 126 0.09 -13.88 3.29
CA ASN A 126 1.09 -14.04 4.33
C ASN A 126 1.74 -12.69 4.63
N GLU A 127 1.25 -12.00 5.66
CA GLU A 127 1.66 -10.65 6.02
C GLU A 127 3.18 -10.53 6.20
N ARG A 128 3.79 -11.48 6.89
CA ARG A 128 5.23 -11.46 7.17
C ARG A 128 6.05 -11.47 5.88
N GLU A 129 5.66 -12.30 4.92
CA GLU A 129 6.38 -12.39 3.64
C GLU A 129 6.16 -11.14 2.78
N ILE A 130 4.98 -10.54 2.86
CA ILE A 130 4.72 -9.26 2.18
C ILE A 130 5.56 -8.14 2.79
N LEU A 131 5.64 -8.03 4.12
CA LEU A 131 6.51 -7.04 4.78
C LEU A 131 7.99 -7.24 4.42
N ASN A 132 8.46 -8.50 4.40
CA ASN A 132 9.82 -8.82 3.96
C ASN A 132 10.09 -8.38 2.51
N LEU A 133 9.12 -8.62 1.62
CA LEU A 133 9.21 -8.23 0.22
C LEU A 133 9.31 -6.70 0.06
N LEU A 134 8.57 -5.95 0.86
CA LEU A 134 8.61 -4.48 0.90
C LEU A 134 9.88 -3.93 1.57
N GLY A 135 10.73 -4.79 2.13
CA GLY A 135 11.92 -4.36 2.87
C GLY A 135 11.63 -3.80 4.26
N ILE A 136 10.43 -4.01 4.76
CA ILE A 136 9.99 -3.54 6.07
C ILE A 136 10.41 -4.56 7.13
N LYS A 137 11.32 -4.15 8.02
CA LYS A 137 11.90 -5.03 9.05
C LYS A 137 11.39 -4.76 10.46
N LYS A 138 10.58 -3.73 10.65
CA LYS A 138 10.06 -3.35 11.97
C LYS A 138 8.88 -4.24 12.37
N SER A 139 8.74 -4.48 13.66
CA SER A 139 7.71 -5.37 14.23
C SER A 139 6.32 -4.75 14.34
N ASN A 140 6.21 -3.43 14.10
CA ASN A 140 5.00 -2.65 14.40
C ASN A 140 4.33 -2.09 13.14
N GLU A 141 4.67 -2.65 11.98
CA GLU A 141 4.00 -2.36 10.73
C GLU A 141 3.07 -3.51 10.36
N VAL A 142 1.89 -3.15 9.87
CA VAL A 142 0.82 -4.08 9.53
C VAL A 142 0.40 -3.85 8.10
N VAL A 143 0.32 -4.91 7.30
CA VAL A 143 -0.28 -4.85 5.96
C VAL A 143 -1.80 -4.99 6.09
N ASN A 144 -2.53 -3.95 5.72
CA ASN A 144 -3.98 -3.96 5.84
C ASN A 144 -4.65 -4.55 4.59
N PHE A 145 -4.23 -4.11 3.40
CA PHE A 145 -4.85 -4.51 2.15
C PHE A 145 -3.84 -4.59 1.02
N ILE A 146 -4.08 -5.56 0.14
CA ILE A 146 -3.47 -5.64 -1.19
C ILE A 146 -4.58 -5.44 -2.20
N ILE A 147 -4.37 -4.58 -3.18
CA ILE A 147 -5.35 -4.22 -4.20
C ILE A 147 -4.74 -4.49 -5.56
N GLU A 148 -5.26 -5.49 -6.24
CA GLU A 148 -4.93 -5.79 -7.64
C GLU A 148 -5.53 -4.73 -8.55
N VAL A 149 -4.76 -4.30 -9.53
CA VAL A 149 -5.17 -3.33 -10.57
C VAL A 149 -4.99 -3.96 -11.95
N ASN A 150 -6.06 -3.91 -12.74
CA ASN A 150 -6.11 -4.42 -14.12
C ASN A 150 -6.39 -3.29 -15.09
#